data_fb3c5f3cfab6f3950d4da1b095580b04
#
_entry.id   fb3c5f3cfab6f3950d4da1b095580b04
#
_cell.length_a   1.000
_cell.length_b   1.000
_cell.length_c   1.000
_cell.angle_alpha   90.00
_cell.angle_beta   90.00
_cell.angle_gamma   90.00
#
_symmetry.space_group_name_H-M   'P 1'
#
loop_
_entity.id
_entity.type
_entity.pdbx_description
1 polymer ?
#
loop_
_entity_poly.entity_id
_entity_poly.type
_entity_poly.pdbx_seq_one_letter_code
_entity_poly.pdbx_strand_id
1 'polypeptide(L)'
;MRRLAAVIIIAVVALAASGEASAASASPIANGGGRGSVDGVTPFSQFGFGVRFGTAGAASGSFNCLMAGSSAFPGFEPLMKVSGSVTGGSVDVAAGTASFTGSGTLNLGPSGRMDALFLVSVREGGPGVGKLHLTVLAPFFPVPEETVLTGQISIH
;
A
#
# COMPACT_ATOMS: atom_id res chain seq x y z
N MET A 1 83.89 7.18 -26.84
CA MET A 1 83.06 6.92 -25.66
C MET A 1 81.74 7.63 -25.83
N ARG A 2 80.68 6.91 -26.27
CA ARG A 2 79.34 7.43 -26.48
C ARG A 2 78.46 6.99 -25.33
N ARG A 3 77.93 7.93 -24.51
CA ARG A 3 76.99 7.69 -23.43
C ARG A 3 75.57 7.69 -24.01
N LEU A 4 74.91 6.55 -23.95
CA LEU A 4 73.49 6.39 -24.21
C LEU A 4 72.72 6.81 -22.97
N ALA A 5 71.90 7.83 -23.10
CA ALA A 5 70.93 8.21 -22.09
C ALA A 5 69.59 7.48 -22.35
N ALA A 6 69.19 6.63 -21.43
CA ALA A 6 67.89 5.96 -21.48
C ALA A 6 66.83 6.88 -20.91
N VAL A 7 65.84 7.22 -21.72
CA VAL A 7 64.64 7.96 -21.30
C VAL A 7 63.59 6.96 -20.89
N ILE A 8 63.22 6.96 -19.62
CA ILE A 8 62.13 6.14 -19.06
C ILE A 8 60.87 7.01 -19.15
N ILE A 9 59.92 6.60 -20.01
CA ILE A 9 58.58 7.19 -20.08
C ILE A 9 57.69 6.44 -19.12
N ILE A 10 57.27 7.09 -18.03
CA ILE A 10 56.28 6.59 -17.08
C ILE A 10 54.92 6.98 -17.61
N ALA A 11 54.14 6.02 -18.13
CA ALA A 11 52.76 6.21 -18.51
C ALA A 11 51.87 6.13 -17.25
N VAL A 12 51.33 7.26 -16.81
CA VAL A 12 50.33 7.31 -15.75
C VAL A 12 48.95 6.96 -16.37
N VAL A 13 48.48 5.77 -16.08
CA VAL A 13 47.12 5.36 -16.42
C VAL A 13 46.19 5.92 -15.35
N ALA A 14 45.46 6.98 -15.67
CA ALA A 14 44.37 7.48 -14.83
C ALA A 14 43.15 6.56 -15.00
N LEU A 15 42.87 5.71 -14.01
CA LEU A 15 41.61 5.00 -13.92
C LEU A 15 40.51 6.02 -13.52
N ALA A 16 39.70 6.43 -14.50
CA ALA A 16 38.47 7.16 -14.23
C ALA A 16 37.46 6.15 -13.66
N ALA A 17 37.27 6.14 -12.35
CA ALA A 17 36.17 5.46 -11.71
C ALA A 17 34.88 6.22 -12.07
N SER A 18 34.17 5.75 -13.11
CA SER A 18 32.81 6.15 -13.42
C SER A 18 31.92 5.64 -12.30
N GLY A 19 31.71 6.46 -11.27
CA GLY A 19 30.69 6.21 -10.27
C GLY A 19 29.33 6.29 -10.96
N GLU A 20 28.72 5.16 -11.27
CA GLU A 20 27.31 5.11 -11.66
C GLU A 20 26.50 5.66 -10.48
N ALA A 21 26.02 6.88 -10.62
CA ALA A 21 25.02 7.42 -9.72
C ALA A 21 23.77 6.52 -9.86
N SER A 22 23.58 5.58 -8.94
CA SER A 22 22.37 4.79 -8.83
C SER A 22 21.23 5.78 -8.61
N ALA A 23 20.42 6.00 -9.63
CA ALA A 23 19.21 6.77 -9.50
C ALA A 23 18.37 6.12 -8.41
N ALA A 24 18.15 6.83 -7.30
CA ALA A 24 17.30 6.36 -6.22
C ALA A 24 15.92 6.08 -6.83
N SER A 25 15.56 4.80 -6.94
CA SER A 25 14.24 4.39 -7.40
C SER A 25 13.19 5.03 -6.49
N ALA A 26 12.23 5.72 -7.07
CA ALA A 26 11.14 6.31 -6.31
C ALA A 26 10.43 5.21 -5.52
N SER A 27 10.12 5.48 -4.25
CA SER A 27 9.40 4.50 -3.40
C SER A 27 8.02 4.23 -4.00
N PRO A 28 7.63 2.96 -4.19
CA PRO A 28 6.31 2.63 -4.72
C PRO A 28 5.19 3.19 -3.84
N ILE A 29 4.08 3.52 -4.48
CA ILE A 29 2.91 4.10 -3.83
C ILE A 29 1.68 3.28 -4.24
N ALA A 30 0.82 2.97 -3.26
CA ALA A 30 -0.54 2.53 -3.51
C ALA A 30 -1.50 3.57 -2.93
N ASN A 31 -2.45 4.00 -3.73
CA ASN A 31 -3.50 4.90 -3.29
C ASN A 31 -4.84 4.46 -3.86
N GLY A 32 -5.90 4.81 -3.18
CA GLY A 32 -7.24 4.47 -3.65
C GLY A 32 -8.31 5.17 -2.83
N GLY A 33 -9.47 5.30 -3.47
CA GLY A 33 -10.66 5.83 -2.82
C GLY A 33 -11.90 5.57 -3.66
N GLY A 34 -13.01 5.39 -2.97
CA GLY A 34 -14.27 5.13 -3.63
C GLY A 34 -15.26 4.35 -2.76
N ARG A 35 -16.17 3.67 -3.42
CA ARG A 35 -17.12 2.75 -2.81
C ARG A 35 -16.78 1.33 -3.23
N GLY A 36 -16.86 0.41 -2.27
CA GLY A 36 -16.74 -1.02 -2.48
C GLY A 36 -18.09 -1.71 -2.44
N SER A 37 -18.15 -2.89 -3.03
CA SER A 37 -19.32 -3.75 -3.07
C SER A 37 -18.90 -5.20 -2.96
N VAL A 38 -19.66 -5.99 -2.22
CA VAL A 38 -19.42 -7.43 -2.06
C VAL A 38 -20.13 -8.22 -3.17
N ASP A 39 -21.31 -7.77 -3.59
CA ASP A 39 -22.11 -8.39 -4.65
C ASP A 39 -21.89 -7.78 -6.05
N GLY A 40 -21.05 -6.74 -6.14
CA GLY A 40 -20.75 -6.01 -7.36
C GLY A 40 -21.80 -4.95 -7.75
N VAL A 41 -22.88 -4.80 -6.99
CA VAL A 41 -24.02 -3.93 -7.29
C VAL A 41 -24.34 -2.98 -6.13
N THR A 42 -24.46 -3.53 -4.93
CA THR A 42 -24.89 -2.78 -3.74
C THR A 42 -23.68 -2.15 -3.06
N PRO A 43 -23.67 -0.82 -2.83
CA PRO A 43 -22.59 -0.20 -2.06
C PRO A 43 -22.52 -0.78 -0.64
N PHE A 44 -21.36 -1.32 -0.27
CA PHE A 44 -21.12 -1.89 1.04
C PHE A 44 -20.25 -0.98 1.90
N SER A 45 -19.18 -0.44 1.33
CA SER A 45 -18.24 0.44 2.04
C SER A 45 -17.94 1.72 1.27
N GLN A 46 -17.37 2.68 1.99
CA GLN A 46 -16.63 3.81 1.44
C GLN A 46 -15.21 3.75 2.01
N PHE A 47 -14.22 3.65 1.13
CA PHE A 47 -12.83 3.51 1.52
C PHE A 47 -11.95 4.62 0.97
N GLY A 48 -10.82 4.84 1.63
CA GLY A 48 -9.77 5.74 1.18
C GLY A 48 -8.44 5.37 1.83
N PHE A 49 -7.37 5.38 1.06
CA PHE A 49 -6.03 5.12 1.56
C PHE A 49 -4.95 5.76 0.69
N GLY A 50 -3.80 6.01 1.32
CA GLY A 50 -2.57 6.38 0.64
C GLY A 50 -1.41 5.79 1.40
N VAL A 51 -0.61 4.96 0.74
CA VAL A 51 0.49 4.20 1.34
C VAL A 51 1.74 4.33 0.48
N ARG A 52 2.84 4.70 1.11
CA ARG A 52 4.19 4.69 0.52
C ARG A 52 4.95 3.50 1.08
N PHE A 53 5.55 2.71 0.19
CA PHE A 53 6.32 1.53 0.56
C PHE A 53 7.81 1.84 0.54
N GLY A 54 8.49 1.45 1.62
CA GLY A 54 9.93 1.53 1.77
C GLY A 54 10.60 0.19 1.58
N THR A 55 11.86 0.10 1.98
CA THR A 55 12.64 -1.13 1.99
C THR A 55 12.30 -2.01 3.20
N ALA A 56 12.62 -3.30 3.11
CA ALA A 56 12.49 -4.27 4.21
C ALA A 56 11.08 -4.34 4.86
N GLY A 57 10.02 -4.15 4.06
CA GLY A 57 8.64 -4.26 4.55
C GLY A 57 8.14 -3.02 5.29
N ALA A 58 8.91 -1.93 5.32
CA ALA A 58 8.44 -0.67 5.87
C ALA A 58 7.37 -0.07 4.96
N ALA A 59 6.31 0.46 5.56
CA ALA A 59 5.31 1.25 4.86
C ALA A 59 4.77 2.35 5.77
N SER A 60 4.29 3.43 5.18
CA SER A 60 3.70 4.54 5.91
C SER A 60 2.55 5.13 5.13
N GLY A 61 1.57 5.65 5.86
CA GLY A 61 0.38 6.22 5.24
C GLY A 61 -0.84 6.11 6.13
N SER A 62 -2.01 6.18 5.53
CA SER A 62 -3.28 6.10 6.24
C SER A 62 -4.29 5.22 5.52
N PHE A 63 -5.19 4.65 6.29
CA PHE A 63 -6.31 3.86 5.82
C PHE A 63 -7.58 4.29 6.54
N ASN A 64 -8.68 4.32 5.80
CA ASN A 64 -10.01 4.57 6.33
C ASN A 64 -11.03 3.76 5.52
N CYS A 65 -11.90 3.04 6.21
CA CYS A 65 -13.00 2.31 5.61
C CYS A 65 -14.24 2.47 6.47
N LEU A 66 -15.31 2.97 5.88
CA LEU A 66 -16.60 3.18 6.51
C LEU A 66 -17.61 2.22 5.88
N MET A 67 -18.10 1.29 6.65
CA MET A 67 -19.20 0.39 6.30
C MET A 67 -20.47 0.95 6.97
N ALA A 68 -21.34 1.53 6.17
CA ALA A 68 -22.60 2.10 6.66
C ALA A 68 -23.65 1.02 6.79
N GLY A 69 -24.33 0.97 7.94
CA GLY A 69 -25.33 -0.04 8.30
C GLY A 69 -26.40 -0.31 7.25
N SER A 70 -27.18 -1.36 7.40
CA SER A 70 -28.07 -1.96 6.41
C SER A 70 -27.38 -2.45 5.13
N SER A 71 -26.08 -2.75 5.20
CA SER A 71 -25.44 -3.55 4.16
C SER A 71 -26.16 -4.88 4.02
N ALA A 72 -26.09 -5.48 2.84
CA ALA A 72 -26.66 -6.82 2.57
C ALA A 72 -26.05 -7.94 3.44
N PHE A 73 -25.20 -7.58 4.43
CA PHE A 73 -24.52 -8.49 5.33
C PHE A 73 -25.15 -8.44 6.72
N PRO A 74 -25.85 -9.52 7.14
CA PRO A 74 -26.30 -9.68 8.53
C PRO A 74 -25.12 -9.63 9.48
N GLY A 75 -25.22 -8.86 10.55
CA GLY A 75 -24.19 -8.73 11.58
C GLY A 75 -23.25 -7.54 11.42
N PHE A 76 -23.39 -6.76 10.34
CA PHE A 76 -22.64 -5.51 10.14
C PHE A 76 -23.49 -4.27 10.40
N GLU A 77 -24.49 -4.40 11.23
CA GLU A 77 -25.31 -3.28 11.67
C GLU A 77 -24.85 -2.85 13.09
N PRO A 78 -24.88 -1.56 13.37
CA PRO A 78 -25.36 -0.46 12.55
C PRO A 78 -24.26 0.23 11.72
N LEU A 79 -23.12 0.58 12.24
CA LEU A 79 -22.07 1.32 11.59
C LEU A 79 -20.74 0.77 12.02
N MET A 80 -19.88 0.46 11.08
CA MET A 80 -18.51 0.09 11.37
C MET A 80 -17.54 1.00 10.61
N LYS A 81 -16.57 1.56 11.30
CA LYS A 81 -15.50 2.35 10.69
C LYS A 81 -14.15 1.89 11.23
N VAL A 82 -13.25 1.53 10.33
CA VAL A 82 -11.83 1.30 10.62
C VAL A 82 -11.05 2.49 10.10
N SER A 83 -10.19 3.06 10.93
CA SER A 83 -9.30 4.15 10.51
C SER A 83 -7.99 4.12 11.29
N GLY A 84 -6.87 4.36 10.61
CA GLY A 84 -5.58 4.34 11.29
C GLY A 84 -4.40 4.61 10.37
N SER A 85 -3.21 4.45 10.96
CA SER A 85 -1.92 4.65 10.31
C SER A 85 -1.36 3.30 9.85
N VAL A 86 -0.78 3.31 8.67
CA VAL A 86 -0.06 2.15 8.12
C VAL A 86 1.34 2.11 8.72
N THR A 87 1.78 0.91 9.12
CA THR A 87 3.07 0.68 9.79
C THR A 87 3.96 -0.33 9.09
N GLY A 88 3.43 -1.11 8.15
CA GLY A 88 4.17 -2.08 7.37
C GLY A 88 3.41 -2.54 6.15
N GLY A 89 4.10 -3.16 5.19
CA GLY A 89 3.46 -3.68 4.00
C GLY A 89 4.42 -4.09 2.90
N SER A 90 3.85 -4.60 1.83
CA SER A 90 4.54 -5.00 0.61
C SER A 90 3.73 -4.60 -0.62
N VAL A 91 4.41 -4.40 -1.73
CA VAL A 91 3.80 -4.03 -3.00
C VAL A 91 4.48 -4.77 -4.14
N ASP A 92 3.68 -5.23 -5.07
CA ASP A 92 4.11 -5.74 -6.37
C ASP A 92 3.50 -4.85 -7.45
N VAL A 93 4.29 -3.91 -7.94
CA VAL A 93 3.86 -2.94 -8.96
C VAL A 93 3.55 -3.65 -10.28
N ALA A 94 4.33 -4.68 -10.63
CA ALA A 94 4.13 -5.42 -11.89
C ALA A 94 2.83 -6.24 -11.87
N ALA A 95 2.47 -6.80 -10.72
CA ALA A 95 1.21 -7.52 -10.53
C ALA A 95 0.02 -6.60 -10.22
N GLY A 96 0.26 -5.30 -9.96
CA GLY A 96 -0.77 -4.36 -9.55
C GLY A 96 -1.41 -4.73 -8.20
N THR A 97 -0.61 -5.24 -7.25
CA THR A 97 -1.11 -5.67 -5.94
C THR A 97 -0.30 -5.05 -4.80
N ALA A 98 -0.97 -4.77 -3.70
CA ALA A 98 -0.32 -4.33 -2.47
C ALA A 98 -1.04 -4.91 -1.25
N SER A 99 -0.26 -5.08 -0.17
CA SER A 99 -0.79 -5.47 1.13
C SER A 99 -0.11 -4.63 2.22
N PHE A 100 -0.89 -4.13 3.17
CA PHE A 100 -0.36 -3.31 4.24
C PHE A 100 -1.09 -3.55 5.55
N THR A 101 -0.35 -3.41 6.64
CA THR A 101 -0.84 -3.52 8.01
C THR A 101 -0.77 -2.17 8.71
N GLY A 102 -1.59 -2.02 9.72
CA GLY A 102 -1.58 -0.80 10.51
C GLY A 102 -2.32 -0.94 11.83
N SER A 103 -2.30 0.15 12.57
CA SER A 103 -3.01 0.29 13.83
C SER A 103 -3.85 1.55 13.84
N GLY A 104 -4.94 1.51 14.59
CA GLY A 104 -5.86 2.64 14.67
C GLY A 104 -7.07 2.33 15.50
N THR A 105 -8.24 2.72 15.05
CA THR A 105 -9.50 2.54 15.78
C THR A 105 -10.55 1.82 14.94
N LEU A 106 -11.28 0.94 15.60
CA LEU A 106 -12.55 0.39 15.14
C LEU A 106 -13.68 1.09 15.91
N ASN A 107 -14.55 1.74 15.17
CA ASN A 107 -15.75 2.37 15.70
C ASN A 107 -16.98 1.57 15.26
N LEU A 108 -17.76 1.09 16.22
CA LEU A 108 -18.95 0.27 16.02
C LEU A 108 -20.24 1.06 16.31
N GLY A 109 -20.22 2.36 16.08
CA GLY A 109 -21.37 3.22 16.33
C GLY A 109 -21.76 3.25 17.80
N PRO A 110 -23.04 2.91 18.15
CA PRO A 110 -23.51 2.90 19.53
C PRO A 110 -22.77 1.91 20.43
N SER A 111 -22.16 0.85 19.86
CA SER A 111 -21.39 -0.14 20.60
C SER A 111 -20.00 0.35 21.03
N GLY A 112 -19.61 1.57 20.62
CA GLY A 112 -18.40 2.22 21.08
C GLY A 112 -17.23 2.16 20.10
N ARG A 113 -16.06 2.53 20.64
CA ARG A 113 -14.80 2.59 19.92
C ARG A 113 -13.75 1.78 20.69
N MET A 114 -12.88 1.11 19.94
CA MET A 114 -11.75 0.36 20.48
C MET A 114 -10.52 0.47 19.58
N ASP A 115 -9.35 0.19 20.11
CA ASP A 115 -8.14 0.06 19.33
C ASP A 115 -8.23 -1.15 18.42
N ALA A 116 -7.65 -1.02 17.23
CA ALA A 116 -7.67 -2.07 16.23
C ALA A 116 -6.32 -2.20 15.52
N LEU A 117 -5.96 -3.44 15.23
CA LEU A 117 -4.93 -3.78 14.23
C LEU A 117 -5.64 -4.26 12.97
N PHE A 118 -5.14 -3.86 11.82
CA PHE A 118 -5.75 -4.23 10.55
C PHE A 118 -4.72 -4.68 9.51
N LEU A 119 -5.19 -5.52 8.59
CA LEU A 119 -4.52 -5.90 7.35
C LEU A 119 -5.44 -5.54 6.20
N VAL A 120 -4.88 -4.92 5.17
CA VAL A 120 -5.58 -4.60 3.94
C VAL A 120 -4.80 -5.14 2.76
N SER A 121 -5.47 -5.85 1.88
CA SER A 121 -4.94 -6.26 0.58
C SER A 121 -5.74 -5.57 -0.52
N VAL A 122 -5.03 -5.06 -1.53
CA VAL A 122 -5.65 -4.36 -2.64
C VAL A 122 -5.10 -4.84 -3.98
N ARG A 123 -5.95 -4.76 -5.00
CA ARG A 123 -5.58 -4.91 -6.41
C ARG A 123 -5.99 -3.67 -7.17
N GLU A 124 -5.08 -3.20 -8.01
CA GLU A 124 -5.28 -2.05 -8.88
C GLU A 124 -6.49 -2.22 -9.80
N GLY A 125 -7.20 -1.13 -10.04
CA GLY A 125 -8.30 -1.04 -10.99
C GLY A 125 -9.40 -0.09 -10.54
N GLY A 126 -10.23 0.25 -11.51
CA GLY A 126 -11.46 1.00 -11.34
C GLY A 126 -12.67 0.09 -11.07
N PRO A 127 -13.90 0.60 -11.38
CA PRO A 127 -15.15 -0.14 -11.19
C PRO A 127 -15.14 -1.51 -11.86
N GLY A 128 -15.57 -2.54 -11.13
CA GLY A 128 -15.64 -3.93 -11.57
C GLY A 128 -14.30 -4.68 -11.59
N VAL A 129 -13.16 -4.01 -11.42
CA VAL A 129 -11.81 -4.58 -11.55
C VAL A 129 -11.01 -4.49 -10.25
N GLY A 130 -10.92 -3.29 -9.67
CA GLY A 130 -10.20 -3.07 -8.42
C GLY A 130 -10.78 -3.87 -7.27
N LYS A 131 -9.92 -4.36 -6.37
CA LYS A 131 -10.32 -5.17 -5.22
C LYS A 131 -9.75 -4.58 -3.94
N LEU A 132 -10.53 -4.71 -2.86
CA LEU A 132 -10.11 -4.38 -1.50
C LEU A 132 -10.58 -5.48 -0.55
N HIS A 133 -9.68 -5.95 0.28
CA HIS A 133 -9.98 -6.90 1.34
C HIS A 133 -9.42 -6.38 2.66
N LEU A 134 -10.29 -6.06 3.59
CA LEU A 134 -9.96 -5.63 4.95
C LEU A 134 -10.12 -6.79 5.92
N THR A 135 -9.12 -7.05 6.75
CA THR A 135 -9.22 -7.91 7.91
C THR A 135 -8.86 -7.12 9.16
N VAL A 136 -9.75 -7.02 10.11
CA VAL A 136 -9.42 -6.53 11.45
C VAL A 136 -8.79 -7.70 12.20
N LEU A 137 -7.54 -7.53 12.66
CA LEU A 137 -6.74 -8.58 13.28
C LEU A 137 -6.96 -8.67 14.79
N ALA A 138 -7.23 -7.52 15.42
CA ALA A 138 -7.51 -7.44 16.85
C ALA A 138 -8.50 -6.28 17.09
N PRO A 139 -9.75 -6.58 17.52
CA PRO A 139 -10.35 -7.93 17.59
C PRO A 139 -10.44 -8.59 16.22
N PHE A 140 -10.36 -9.93 16.17
CA PHE A 140 -10.38 -10.61 14.86
C PHE A 140 -11.75 -10.51 14.19
N PHE A 141 -11.76 -9.93 12.99
CA PHE A 141 -12.98 -9.74 12.23
C PHE A 141 -12.66 -9.65 10.72
N PRO A 142 -12.92 -10.69 9.93
CA PRO A 142 -12.74 -10.67 8.49
C PRO A 142 -13.92 -9.95 7.83
N VAL A 143 -13.59 -8.93 7.02
CA VAL A 143 -14.56 -8.29 6.13
C VAL A 143 -14.50 -9.02 4.78
N PRO A 144 -15.63 -9.30 4.13
CA PRO A 144 -15.61 -9.89 2.79
C PRO A 144 -14.81 -9.04 1.80
N GLU A 145 -14.20 -9.68 0.79
CA GLU A 145 -13.54 -8.97 -0.30
C GLU A 145 -14.55 -8.13 -1.07
N GLU A 146 -14.18 -6.89 -1.32
CA GLU A 146 -14.97 -5.93 -2.05
C GLU A 146 -14.42 -5.69 -3.45
N THR A 147 -15.32 -5.51 -4.42
CA THR A 147 -15.00 -4.98 -5.74
C THR A 147 -15.24 -3.47 -5.74
N VAL A 148 -14.34 -2.70 -6.33
CA VAL A 148 -14.54 -1.25 -6.51
C VAL A 148 -15.81 -1.03 -7.33
N LEU A 149 -16.76 -0.31 -6.77
CA LEU A 149 -18.01 0.08 -7.44
C LEU A 149 -17.89 1.47 -8.07
N THR A 150 -17.26 2.40 -7.36
CA THR A 150 -16.93 3.75 -7.85
C THR A 150 -15.57 4.15 -7.33
N GLY A 151 -14.86 4.99 -8.07
CA GLY A 151 -13.51 5.40 -7.72
C GLY A 151 -12.44 4.51 -8.35
N GLN A 152 -11.25 4.47 -7.75
CA GLN A 152 -10.10 3.76 -8.31
C GLN A 152 -9.09 3.38 -7.25
N ILE A 153 -8.34 2.30 -7.51
CA ILE A 153 -7.10 1.91 -6.82
C ILE A 153 -5.97 2.00 -7.84
N SER A 154 -4.88 2.69 -7.50
CA SER A 154 -3.69 2.84 -8.33
C SER A 154 -2.45 2.42 -7.57
N ILE A 155 -1.54 1.70 -8.26
CA ILE A 155 -0.27 1.22 -7.72
C ILE A 155 0.84 1.57 -8.71
N HIS A 156 1.85 2.33 -8.28
CA HIS A 156 2.93 2.82 -9.14
C HIS A 156 4.20 3.14 -8.36
#